data_3d4177ff47427326bcec378683f48fe9
#
_entry.id   3d4177ff47427326bcec378683f48fe9
#
_cell.length_a   1.000
_cell.length_b   1.000
_cell.length_c   1.000
_cell.angle_alpha   90.00
_cell.angle_beta   90.00
_cell.angle_gamma   90.00
#
_symmetry.space_group_name_H-M   'P 1'
#
loop_
_entity.id
_entity.type
_entity.pdbx_description
1 polymer ?
#
loop_
_entity_poly.entity_id
_entity_poly.type
_entity_poly.pdbx_seq_one_letter_code
_entity_poly.pdbx_strand_id
1 'polypeptide(L)' 'MRRERKKDPKNYIEMRIEQLLEDRMKEKDSFNRQWLWRVITELKYVRAMME' A
#
# COMPACT_ATOMS: atom_id res chain seq x y z
N MET A 1 3.62 21.18 -17.32
CA MET A 1 3.56 20.74 -17.19
C MET A 1 3.43 20.18 -16.89
N ARG A 2 3.26 19.84 -16.82
CA ARG A 2 3.17 19.18 -16.62
C ARG A 2 2.65 18.48 -16.33
N ARG A 3 2.42 18.04 -16.43
CA ARG A 3 2.00 17.28 -16.28
C ARG A 3 1.54 16.63 -15.71
N GLU A 4 1.23 16.37 -15.65
CA GLU A 4 0.76 15.77 -15.10
C GLU A 4 0.61 14.82 -15.06
N ARG A 5 0.91 14.46 -15.03
CA ARG A 5 0.84 13.37 -15.09
C ARG A 5 -0.26 12.77 -14.66
N LYS A 6 -0.69 12.06 -15.14
CA LYS A 6 -1.82 11.61 -14.65
C LYS A 6 -1.62 10.62 -13.63
N LYS A 7 -2.44 10.53 -12.64
CA LYS A 7 -2.25 9.58 -11.61
C LYS A 7 -2.75 8.24 -12.02
N ASP A 8 -1.93 7.25 -11.85
CA ASP A 8 -2.29 5.88 -12.12
C ASP A 8 -2.70 5.25 -10.78
N PRO A 9 -3.98 4.92 -10.59
CA PRO A 9 -4.42 4.39 -9.29
C PRO A 9 -3.71 3.10 -8.93
N LYS A 10 -3.44 2.25 -9.91
CA LYS A 10 -2.74 1.01 -9.62
C LYS A 10 -1.34 1.29 -9.13
N ASN A 11 -0.66 2.21 -9.77
CA ASN A 11 0.69 2.56 -9.35
C ASN A 11 0.69 3.14 -7.93
N TYR A 12 -0.29 4.00 -7.65
CA TYR A 12 -0.39 4.57 -6.33
C TYR A 12 -0.57 3.49 -5.27
N ILE A 13 -1.44 2.52 -5.56
CA ILE A 13 -1.70 1.45 -4.60
C ILE A 13 -0.45 0.62 -4.38
N GLU A 14 0.30 0.34 -5.42
CA GLU A 14 1.53 -0.42 -5.28
C GLU A 14 2.54 0.31 -4.41
N MET A 15 2.65 1.61 -4.60
CA MET A 15 3.57 2.40 -3.77
C MET A 15 3.13 2.39 -2.31
N ARG A 16 1.84 2.48 -2.08
CA ARG A 16 1.34 2.44 -0.72
C ARG A 16 1.62 1.09 -0.06
N ILE A 17 1.44 0.01 -0.81
CA ILE A 17 1.72 -1.31 -0.27
C ILE A 17 3.19 -1.43 0.12
N GLU A 18 4.08 -0.96 -0.74
CA GLU A 18 5.50 -1.02 -0.44
C GLU A 18 5.85 -0.22 0.80
N GLN A 19 5.27 0.97 0.91
CA GLN A 19 5.55 1.79 2.06
C GLN A 19 5.04 1.16 3.34
N LEU A 20 3.85 0.58 3.28
CA LEU A 20 3.29 -0.07 4.45
C LEU A 20 4.09 -1.31 4.84
N LEU A 21 4.64 -2.02 3.86
CA LEU A 21 5.49 -3.14 4.17
C LEU A 21 6.75 -2.70 4.92
N GLU A 22 7.33 -1.58 4.51
CA GLU A 22 8.47 -1.04 5.23
C GLU A 22 8.08 -0.64 6.64
N ASP A 23 6.94 0.02 6.78
CA ASP A 23 6.48 0.42 8.10
C ASP A 23 6.29 -0.79 9.00
N ARG A 24 5.73 -1.86 8.43
CA ARG A 24 5.50 -3.06 9.19
C ARG A 24 6.82 -3.67 9.67
N MET A 25 7.83 -3.62 8.81
CA MET A 25 9.13 -4.16 9.21
C MET A 25 9.77 -3.38 10.34
N LYS A 26 9.50 -2.09 10.39
CA LYS A 26 10.06 -1.24 11.44
C LYS A 26 9.23 -1.22 12.70
N GLU A 27 7.97 -1.66 12.61
CA GLU A 27 7.08 -1.60 13.74
C GLU A 27 7.42 -2.67 14.75
N LYS A 28 7.56 -2.29 16.01
CA LYS A 28 7.90 -3.23 17.07
C LYS A 28 6.68 -3.76 17.80
N ASP A 29 5.58 -3.02 17.76
CA ASP A 29 4.37 -3.43 18.44
C ASP A 29 3.65 -4.46 17.59
N SER A 30 3.47 -5.67 18.11
CA SER A 30 2.87 -6.73 17.31
C SER A 30 1.43 -6.42 16.95
N PHE A 31 0.73 -5.69 17.81
CA PHE A 31 -0.64 -5.31 17.53
C PHE A 31 -0.70 -4.38 16.31
N ASN A 32 0.18 -3.40 16.28
CA ASN A 32 0.25 -2.48 15.15
C ASN A 32 0.71 -3.20 13.88
N ARG A 33 1.59 -4.16 14.01
CA ARG A 33 2.04 -4.93 12.85
C ARG A 33 0.90 -5.71 12.23
N GLN A 34 0.02 -6.27 13.06
CA GLN A 34 -1.13 -6.98 12.54
C GLN A 34 -2.08 -6.03 11.82
N TRP A 35 -2.26 -4.85 12.40
CA TRP A 35 -3.12 -3.87 11.78
C TRP A 35 -2.59 -3.45 10.41
N LEU A 36 -1.29 -3.19 10.35
CA LEU A 36 -0.67 -2.82 9.08
C LEU A 36 -0.80 -3.93 8.06
N TRP A 37 -0.64 -5.16 8.51
CA TRP A 37 -0.77 -6.30 7.60
C TRP A 37 -2.18 -6.38 7.02
N ARG A 38 -3.16 -6.08 7.83
CA ARG A 38 -4.54 -6.09 7.36
C ARG A 38 -4.75 -5.04 6.28
N VAL A 39 -4.23 -3.84 6.50
CA VAL A 39 -4.36 -2.79 5.50
C VAL A 39 -3.66 -3.19 4.22
N ILE A 40 -2.48 -3.76 4.33
CA ILE A 40 -1.74 -4.20 3.15
C ILE A 40 -2.55 -5.24 2.37
N THR A 41 -3.14 -6.18 3.09
CA THR A 41 -3.90 -7.24 2.43
C THR A 41 -5.09 -6.66 1.68
N GLU A 42 -5.78 -5.70 2.27
CA GLU A 42 -6.90 -5.09 1.59
C GLU A 42 -6.48 -4.32 0.35
N LEU A 43 -5.35 -3.64 0.44
CA LEU A 43 -4.85 -2.94 -0.73
C LEU A 43 -4.49 -3.91 -1.84
N LYS A 44 -3.98 -5.08 -1.49
CA LYS A 44 -3.69 -6.08 -2.51
C LYS A 44 -4.96 -6.56 -3.20
N TYR A 45 -6.04 -6.70 -2.45
CA TYR A 45 -7.31 -7.07 -3.06
C TYR A 45 -7.77 -6.00 -4.02
N VAL A 46 -7.68 -4.75 -3.61
CA VAL A 46 -8.11 -3.66 -4.48
C VAL A 46 -7.28 -3.66 -5.75
N ARG A 47 -5.98 -3.86 -5.63
CA ARG A 47 -5.13 -3.88 -6.79
C ARG A 47 -5.53 -5.01 -7.74
N ALA A 48 -5.83 -6.18 -7.19
CA ALA A 48 -6.23 -7.30 -8.02
C ALA A 48 -7.52 -7.02 -8.78
N MET A 49 -8.43 -6.30 -8.14
CA MET A 49 -9.68 -5.98 -8.80
C MET A 49 -9.51 -4.97 -9.91
N MET A 50 -8.42 -4.24 -9.91
CA MET A 50 -8.17 -3.24 -10.93
C MET A 50 -7.55 -3.84 -12.18
N GLU A 51 -7.15 -5.07 -12.13
CA GLU A 51 -6.61 -5.73 -13.29
C GLU A 51 -7.73 -6.34 -14.10
#